data_6d530bb3c94b459222b6c943cfa32fa0
#
_entry.id   6d530bb3c94b459222b6c943cfa32fa0
#
_cell.length_a   1.000
_cell.length_b   1.000
_cell.length_c   1.000
_cell.angle_alpha   90.00
_cell.angle_beta   90.00
_cell.angle_gamma   90.00
#
_symmetry.space_group_name_H-M   'P 1'
#
loop_
_entity.id
_entity.type
_entity.pdbx_description
1 polymer ?
#
loop_
_entity_poly.entity_id
_entity_poly.type
_entity_poly.pdbx_seq_one_letter_code
_entity_poly.pdbx_strand_id
1 'polypeptide(L)'
;ELEDTNYFLTYSNNLKPMLLLSVLFRMALLMDVSPFYFVLLRNVILVMLVACACGYLAERNGDTCWRFPILLAFVFLLPMWEMTAVFYTDSMSFGMGILGLAFLKLAAASRGKRRQTLWALLAAGMAVLAGTWKITVIIPLIACAVILLWQRVSVDRRVTLLFGGFVVILGVALQLWANSYEITKEASETANPVISWVALGMKEDGSWTNNTEFVHHMYEFSTRQEKQQY
;
A
#
# COMPACT_ATOMS: atom_id res chain seq x y z
N GLU A 1 16.24 -0.84 23.79
CA GLU A 1 17.43 -1.33 23.10
C GLU A 1 16.97 -2.17 21.91
N LEU A 2 17.35 -1.73 20.71
CA LEU A 2 16.86 -2.28 19.45
C LEU A 2 17.72 -3.49 19.07
N GLU A 3 17.48 -4.64 19.70
CA GLU A 3 18.08 -5.91 19.26
C GLU A 3 17.59 -6.34 17.86
N ASP A 4 16.51 -5.76 17.34
CA ASP A 4 15.87 -6.12 16.07
C ASP A 4 16.16 -5.18 14.89
N THR A 5 17.16 -4.28 14.98
CA THR A 5 17.55 -3.45 13.81
C THR A 5 18.00 -4.31 12.64
N ASN A 6 18.64 -5.46 12.88
CA ASN A 6 19.06 -6.39 11.84
C ASN A 6 17.91 -6.87 10.94
N TYR A 7 16.70 -7.02 11.47
CA TYR A 7 15.53 -7.37 10.67
C TYR A 7 15.26 -6.34 9.57
N PHE A 8 15.21 -5.05 9.92
CA PHE A 8 14.92 -3.99 8.96
C PHE A 8 16.08 -3.71 8.00
N LEU A 9 17.32 -3.96 8.43
CA LEU A 9 18.49 -3.89 7.57
C LEU A 9 18.45 -4.99 6.51
N THR A 10 17.98 -6.19 6.86
CA THR A 10 17.81 -7.30 5.94
C THR A 10 16.58 -7.14 5.03
N TYR A 11 15.45 -6.73 5.61
CA TYR A 11 14.14 -6.60 4.94
C TYR A 11 13.75 -5.14 4.76
N SER A 12 14.49 -4.41 3.94
CA SER A 12 14.30 -2.97 3.70
C SER A 12 12.92 -2.59 3.14
N ASN A 13 12.21 -3.55 2.54
CA ASN A 13 10.83 -3.36 2.09
C ASN A 13 9.85 -3.07 3.25
N ASN A 14 10.16 -3.53 4.48
CA ASN A 14 9.35 -3.29 5.67
C ASN A 14 9.73 -1.99 6.40
N LEU A 15 10.82 -1.34 6.02
CA LEU A 15 11.30 -0.14 6.68
C LEU A 15 10.34 1.05 6.52
N LYS A 16 9.87 1.32 5.31
CA LYS A 16 8.91 2.42 5.07
C LYS A 16 7.57 2.20 5.78
N PRO A 17 6.95 0.99 5.74
CA PRO A 17 5.82 0.66 6.59
C PRO A 17 6.07 0.94 8.07
N MET A 18 7.21 0.54 8.61
CA MET A 18 7.58 0.79 10.00
C MET A 18 7.69 2.29 10.30
N LEU A 19 8.33 3.07 9.43
CA LEU A 19 8.42 4.52 9.59
C LEU A 19 7.04 5.19 9.58
N LEU A 20 6.12 4.77 8.68
CA LEU A 20 4.74 5.26 8.67
C LEU A 20 3.99 4.87 9.94
N LEU A 21 4.17 3.64 10.43
CA LEU A 21 3.57 3.20 11.69
C LEU A 21 4.08 4.03 12.87
N SER A 22 5.37 4.38 12.89
CA SER A 22 5.95 5.25 13.93
C SER A 22 5.31 6.64 13.95
N VAL A 23 4.96 7.19 12.77
CA VAL A 23 4.20 8.45 12.68
C VAL A 23 2.82 8.31 13.31
N LEU A 24 2.10 7.22 12.98
CA LEU A 24 0.77 6.96 13.56
C LEU A 24 0.86 6.82 15.11
N PHE A 25 1.88 6.14 15.61
CA PHE A 25 2.10 6.00 17.05
C PHE A 25 2.40 7.35 17.72
N ARG A 26 3.24 8.20 17.11
CA ARG A 26 3.50 9.55 17.60
C ARG A 26 2.21 10.40 17.61
N MET A 27 1.38 10.31 16.58
CA MET A 27 0.08 10.99 16.56
C MET A 27 -0.82 10.52 17.70
N ALA A 28 -0.90 9.21 17.93
CA ALA A 28 -1.67 8.65 19.04
C ALA A 28 -1.20 9.19 20.40
N LEU A 29 0.10 9.21 20.63
CA LEU A 29 0.70 9.74 21.86
C LEU A 29 0.43 11.24 22.04
N LEU A 30 0.48 12.03 20.95
CA LEU A 30 0.14 13.46 21.01
C LEU A 30 -1.34 13.72 21.36
N MET A 31 -2.21 12.75 21.06
CA MET A 31 -3.64 12.79 21.38
C MET A 31 -3.97 12.14 22.73
N ASP A 32 -2.97 11.68 23.46
CA ASP A 32 -3.12 10.92 24.72
C ASP A 32 -3.99 9.66 24.55
N VAL A 33 -3.85 8.99 23.41
CA VAL A 33 -4.56 7.77 23.06
C VAL A 33 -3.56 6.61 22.94
N SER A 34 -3.93 5.43 23.42
CA SER A 34 -3.13 4.23 23.19
C SER A 34 -2.88 4.00 21.69
N PRO A 35 -1.62 3.80 21.26
CA PRO A 35 -1.28 3.53 19.87
C PRO A 35 -2.05 2.34 19.30
N PHE A 36 -2.31 1.31 20.10
CA PHE A 36 -3.11 0.15 19.70
C PHE A 36 -4.52 0.56 19.27
N TYR A 37 -5.26 1.27 20.13
CA TYR A 37 -6.61 1.70 19.83
C TYR A 37 -6.68 2.73 18.69
N PHE A 38 -5.66 3.57 18.57
CA PHE A 38 -5.58 4.54 17.46
C PHE A 38 -5.46 3.82 16.11
N VAL A 39 -4.57 2.83 16.00
CA VAL A 39 -4.40 2.05 14.77
C VAL A 39 -5.61 1.15 14.49
N LEU A 40 -6.19 0.54 15.53
CA LEU A 40 -7.42 -0.23 15.41
C LEU A 40 -8.56 0.64 14.83
N LEU A 41 -8.80 1.81 15.40
CA LEU A 41 -9.82 2.75 14.91
C LEU A 41 -9.57 3.16 13.46
N ARG A 42 -8.31 3.46 13.11
CA ARG A 42 -7.90 3.77 11.75
C ARG A 42 -8.21 2.61 10.78
N ASN A 43 -7.92 1.36 11.17
CA ASN A 43 -8.20 0.20 10.34
C ASN A 43 -9.71 -0.02 10.16
N VAL A 44 -10.51 0.13 11.22
CA VAL A 44 -11.98 0.07 11.16
C VAL A 44 -12.54 1.13 10.20
N ILE A 45 -12.08 2.37 10.32
CA ILE A 45 -12.47 3.45 9.39
C ILE A 45 -12.11 3.10 7.95
N LEU A 46 -10.91 2.54 7.72
CA LEU A 46 -10.47 2.14 6.39
C LEU A 46 -11.40 1.07 5.79
N VAL A 47 -11.76 0.03 6.54
CA VAL A 47 -12.70 -1.01 6.10
C VAL A 47 -14.06 -0.40 5.73
N MET A 48 -14.58 0.51 6.56
CA MET A 48 -15.86 1.20 6.26
C MET A 48 -15.77 2.05 4.99
N LEU A 49 -14.68 2.79 4.80
CA LEU A 49 -14.45 3.58 3.59
C LEU A 49 -14.35 2.71 2.34
N VAL A 50 -13.69 1.56 2.45
CA VAL A 50 -13.59 0.58 1.33
C VAL A 50 -14.97 0.00 0.99
N ALA A 51 -15.77 -0.35 1.99
CA ALA A 51 -17.15 -0.79 1.76
C ALA A 51 -17.98 0.26 1.01
N CYS A 52 -17.90 1.52 1.44
CA CYS A 52 -18.55 2.65 0.76
C CYS A 52 -18.02 2.83 -0.68
N ALA A 53 -16.71 2.69 -0.88
CA ALA A 53 -16.09 2.79 -2.21
C ALA A 53 -16.57 1.67 -3.14
N CYS A 54 -16.64 0.43 -2.67
CA CYS A 54 -17.18 -0.69 -3.44
C CYS A 54 -18.64 -0.46 -3.85
N GLY A 55 -19.48 -0.02 -2.91
CA GLY A 55 -20.88 0.32 -3.19
C GLY A 55 -21.01 1.47 -4.20
N TYR A 56 -20.19 2.52 -4.07
CA TYR A 56 -20.15 3.63 -5.03
C TYR A 56 -19.71 3.17 -6.42
N LEU A 57 -18.68 2.34 -6.52
CA LEU A 57 -18.18 1.83 -7.82
C LEU A 57 -19.22 0.96 -8.51
N ALA A 58 -19.92 0.09 -7.77
CA ALA A 58 -21.03 -0.72 -8.29
C ALA A 58 -22.15 0.16 -8.84
N GLU A 59 -22.60 1.14 -8.06
CA GLU A 59 -23.66 2.10 -8.48
C GLU A 59 -23.27 2.85 -9.76
N ARG A 60 -22.02 3.29 -9.86
CA ARG A 60 -21.51 4.04 -11.04
C ARG A 60 -21.34 3.19 -12.29
N ASN A 61 -21.25 1.88 -12.16
CA ASN A 61 -21.24 0.96 -13.29
C ASN A 61 -22.63 0.51 -13.73
N GLY A 62 -23.71 1.08 -13.16
CA GLY A 62 -25.10 0.75 -13.49
C GLY A 62 -25.72 -0.34 -12.62
N ASP A 63 -24.96 -0.93 -11.72
CA ASP A 63 -25.35 -2.05 -10.85
C ASP A 63 -25.88 -1.56 -9.50
N THR A 64 -26.88 -0.68 -9.51
CA THR A 64 -27.43 -0.05 -8.28
C THR A 64 -27.97 -1.08 -7.28
N CYS A 65 -28.45 -2.22 -7.76
CA CYS A 65 -28.94 -3.31 -6.90
C CYS A 65 -27.86 -3.92 -6.01
N TRP A 66 -26.57 -3.84 -6.38
CA TRP A 66 -25.47 -4.43 -5.63
C TRP A 66 -24.95 -3.56 -4.49
N ARG A 67 -25.31 -2.28 -4.43
CA ARG A 67 -24.83 -1.38 -3.38
C ARG A 67 -25.13 -1.89 -1.98
N PHE A 68 -26.39 -2.23 -1.71
CA PHE A 68 -26.79 -2.71 -0.39
C PHE A 68 -26.22 -4.08 -0.07
N PRO A 69 -26.30 -5.11 -0.95
CA PRO A 69 -25.65 -6.39 -0.72
C PRO A 69 -24.15 -6.29 -0.43
N ILE A 70 -23.41 -5.41 -1.12
CA ILE A 70 -21.98 -5.19 -0.87
C ILE A 70 -21.77 -4.65 0.55
N LEU A 71 -22.49 -3.59 0.95
CA LEU A 71 -22.38 -3.04 2.30
C LEU A 71 -22.71 -4.09 3.37
N LEU A 72 -23.75 -4.88 3.14
CA LEU A 72 -24.17 -5.94 4.06
C LEU A 72 -23.08 -7.04 4.15
N ALA A 73 -22.49 -7.43 3.02
CA ALA A 73 -21.40 -8.40 2.99
C ALA A 73 -20.22 -7.94 3.85
N PHE A 74 -19.82 -6.66 3.77
CA PHE A 74 -18.76 -6.12 4.61
C PHE A 74 -19.09 -6.15 6.11
N VAL A 75 -20.35 -5.96 6.50
CA VAL A 75 -20.78 -6.05 7.91
C VAL A 75 -20.64 -7.49 8.44
N PHE A 76 -20.98 -8.49 7.64
CA PHE A 76 -20.98 -9.90 8.06
C PHE A 76 -19.67 -10.64 7.79
N LEU A 77 -18.70 -10.04 7.11
CA LEU A 77 -17.42 -10.65 6.82
C LEU A 77 -16.51 -10.59 8.06
N LEU A 78 -16.79 -11.45 9.06
CA LEU A 78 -16.07 -11.49 10.34
C LEU A 78 -14.53 -11.50 10.20
N PRO A 79 -13.90 -12.29 9.29
CA PRO A 79 -12.45 -12.29 9.14
C PRO A 79 -11.85 -10.91 8.82
N MET A 80 -12.61 -10.04 8.14
CA MET A 80 -12.16 -8.68 7.87
C MET A 80 -12.08 -7.83 9.14
N TRP A 81 -13.01 -8.01 10.07
CA TRP A 81 -13.00 -7.29 11.34
C TRP A 81 -11.90 -7.80 12.26
N GLU A 82 -11.64 -9.09 12.28
CA GLU A 82 -10.51 -9.68 13.00
C GLU A 82 -9.18 -9.11 12.49
N MET A 83 -9.03 -8.98 11.17
CA MET A 83 -7.84 -8.38 10.55
C MET A 83 -7.62 -6.92 10.95
N THR A 84 -8.64 -6.17 11.38
CA THR A 84 -8.44 -4.78 11.83
C THR A 84 -7.60 -4.68 13.10
N ALA A 85 -7.61 -5.71 13.95
CA ALA A 85 -6.83 -5.76 15.18
C ALA A 85 -5.38 -6.19 14.97
N VAL A 86 -5.03 -6.64 13.77
CA VAL A 86 -3.68 -7.10 13.44
C VAL A 86 -2.89 -5.97 12.77
N PHE A 87 -1.72 -5.64 13.34
CA PHE A 87 -0.82 -4.61 12.79
C PHE A 87 0.12 -5.22 11.77
N TYR A 88 -0.43 -5.60 10.64
CA TYR A 88 0.31 -6.19 9.54
C TYR A 88 0.09 -5.39 8.24
N THR A 89 1.00 -5.50 7.30
CA THR A 89 0.96 -4.71 6.06
C THR A 89 -0.34 -4.89 5.27
N ASP A 90 -0.94 -6.08 5.31
CA ASP A 90 -2.21 -6.37 4.66
C ASP A 90 -3.38 -5.61 5.28
N SER A 91 -3.50 -5.63 6.61
CA SER A 91 -4.55 -4.91 7.32
C SER A 91 -4.39 -3.40 7.19
N MET A 92 -3.13 -2.93 7.25
CA MET A 92 -2.80 -1.50 7.15
C MET A 92 -3.04 -0.93 5.75
N SER A 93 -2.95 -1.74 4.70
CA SER A 93 -3.14 -1.35 3.30
C SER A 93 -4.48 -1.78 2.71
N PHE A 94 -5.30 -2.48 3.49
CA PHE A 94 -6.54 -3.10 3.02
C PHE A 94 -7.38 -2.15 2.17
N GLY A 95 -7.67 -2.58 0.94
CA GLY A 95 -8.56 -1.86 0.03
C GLY A 95 -8.13 -0.45 -0.40
N MET A 96 -6.93 0.04 -0.05
CA MET A 96 -6.46 1.36 -0.47
C MET A 96 -6.45 1.52 -1.99
N GLY A 97 -6.14 0.46 -2.75
CA GLY A 97 -6.24 0.47 -4.21
C GLY A 97 -7.67 0.72 -4.71
N ILE A 98 -8.66 0.12 -4.05
CA ILE A 98 -10.10 0.33 -4.35
C ILE A 98 -10.52 1.76 -4.04
N LEU A 99 -10.08 2.31 -2.89
CA LEU A 99 -10.30 3.72 -2.56
C LEU A 99 -9.67 4.65 -3.61
N GLY A 100 -8.45 4.34 -4.05
CA GLY A 100 -7.80 5.08 -5.13
C GLY A 100 -8.63 5.09 -6.42
N LEU A 101 -9.20 3.95 -6.82
CA LEU A 101 -10.11 3.86 -7.96
C LEU A 101 -11.40 4.67 -7.76
N ALA A 102 -12.00 4.62 -6.58
CA ALA A 102 -13.20 5.39 -6.28
C ALA A 102 -12.92 6.90 -6.37
N PHE A 103 -11.80 7.37 -5.84
CA PHE A 103 -11.39 8.77 -5.95
C PHE A 103 -11.07 9.18 -7.38
N LEU A 104 -10.44 8.32 -8.20
CA LEU A 104 -10.26 8.59 -9.64
C LEU A 104 -11.59 8.73 -10.37
N LYS A 105 -12.56 7.86 -10.06
CA LYS A 105 -13.90 7.93 -10.64
C LYS A 105 -14.61 9.23 -10.23
N LEU A 106 -14.47 9.67 -8.95
CA LEU A 106 -14.96 10.93 -8.44
C LEU A 106 -14.29 12.14 -9.13
N ALA A 107 -12.97 12.06 -9.37
CA ALA A 107 -12.25 13.09 -10.11
C ALA A 107 -12.80 13.24 -11.53
N ALA A 108 -12.95 12.13 -12.26
CA ALA A 108 -13.47 12.13 -13.63
C ALA A 108 -14.92 12.61 -13.72
N ALA A 109 -15.76 12.29 -12.72
CA ALA A 109 -17.16 12.73 -12.66
C ALA A 109 -17.33 14.20 -12.22
N SER A 110 -16.29 14.83 -11.69
CA SER A 110 -16.38 16.19 -11.14
C SER A 110 -16.31 17.24 -12.25
N ARG A 111 -17.24 18.22 -12.25
CA ARG A 111 -17.26 19.32 -13.23
C ARG A 111 -16.33 20.48 -12.88
N GLY A 112 -15.95 20.65 -11.61
CA GLY A 112 -15.13 21.76 -11.14
C GLY A 112 -13.64 21.42 -11.03
N LYS A 113 -12.76 22.27 -11.57
CA LYS A 113 -11.30 22.08 -11.57
C LYS A 113 -10.73 21.79 -10.17
N ARG A 114 -11.19 22.50 -9.13
CA ARG A 114 -10.74 22.31 -7.74
C ARG A 114 -11.09 20.89 -7.21
N ARG A 115 -12.33 20.45 -7.49
CA ARG A 115 -12.78 19.10 -7.06
C ARG A 115 -12.04 18.00 -7.80
N GLN A 116 -11.80 18.16 -9.11
CA GLN A 116 -10.97 17.22 -9.87
C GLN A 116 -9.57 17.10 -9.27
N THR A 117 -8.93 18.23 -8.96
CA THR A 117 -7.58 18.26 -8.36
C THR A 117 -7.57 17.58 -6.98
N LEU A 118 -8.57 17.89 -6.12
CA LEU A 118 -8.66 17.28 -4.79
C LEU A 118 -8.82 15.76 -4.88
N TRP A 119 -9.75 15.26 -5.69
CA TRP A 119 -9.97 13.83 -5.82
C TRP A 119 -8.78 13.11 -6.47
N ALA A 120 -8.11 13.73 -7.45
CA ALA A 120 -6.90 13.19 -8.05
C ALA A 120 -5.75 13.11 -7.03
N LEU A 121 -5.59 14.11 -6.17
CA LEU A 121 -4.62 14.12 -5.08
C LEU A 121 -4.91 13.00 -4.06
N LEU A 122 -6.16 12.84 -3.64
CA LEU A 122 -6.55 11.77 -2.72
C LEU A 122 -6.32 10.38 -3.34
N ALA A 123 -6.65 10.21 -4.64
CA ALA A 123 -6.37 8.97 -5.36
C ALA A 123 -4.87 8.65 -5.40
N ALA A 124 -4.03 9.65 -5.70
CA ALA A 124 -2.58 9.50 -5.72
C ALA A 124 -2.03 9.19 -4.32
N GLY A 125 -2.54 9.86 -3.28
CA GLY A 125 -2.19 9.56 -1.89
C GLY A 125 -2.49 8.12 -1.52
N MET A 126 -3.68 7.60 -1.87
CA MET A 126 -4.02 6.19 -1.64
C MET A 126 -3.11 5.24 -2.42
N ALA A 127 -2.77 5.54 -3.66
CA ALA A 127 -1.88 4.70 -4.47
C ALA A 127 -0.46 4.65 -3.88
N VAL A 128 0.09 5.80 -3.47
CA VAL A 128 1.44 5.88 -2.86
C VAL A 128 1.46 5.17 -1.51
N LEU A 129 0.46 5.40 -0.65
CA LEU A 129 0.36 4.71 0.63
C LEU A 129 0.18 3.20 0.44
N ALA A 130 -0.69 2.77 -0.47
CA ALA A 130 -0.89 1.35 -0.80
C ALA A 130 0.42 0.69 -1.19
N GLY A 131 1.16 1.28 -2.14
CA GLY A 131 2.45 0.76 -2.60
C GLY A 131 3.54 0.78 -1.53
N THR A 132 3.43 1.68 -0.57
CA THR A 132 4.37 1.77 0.56
C THR A 132 4.12 0.67 1.59
N TRP A 133 2.85 0.42 1.93
CA TRP A 133 2.49 -0.66 2.85
C TRP A 133 2.67 -2.04 2.20
N LYS A 134 2.15 -2.22 1.01
CA LYS A 134 2.24 -3.48 0.27
C LYS A 134 2.02 -3.27 -1.23
N ILE A 135 3.03 -3.52 -2.03
CA ILE A 135 3.02 -3.28 -3.48
C ILE A 135 1.85 -3.99 -4.19
N THR A 136 1.46 -5.16 -3.72
CA THR A 136 0.36 -5.94 -4.32
C THR A 136 -0.99 -5.23 -4.27
N VAL A 137 -1.19 -4.29 -3.35
CA VAL A 137 -2.45 -3.52 -3.22
C VAL A 137 -2.63 -2.51 -4.37
N ILE A 138 -1.58 -2.23 -5.15
CA ILE A 138 -1.68 -1.40 -6.36
C ILE A 138 -2.24 -2.20 -7.56
N ILE A 139 -2.28 -3.54 -7.51
CA ILE A 139 -2.73 -4.38 -8.63
C ILE A 139 -4.10 -3.96 -9.18
N PRO A 140 -5.13 -3.65 -8.38
CA PRO A 140 -6.41 -3.17 -8.91
C PRO A 140 -6.30 -1.89 -9.74
N LEU A 141 -5.41 -0.96 -9.36
CA LEU A 141 -5.17 0.27 -10.11
C LEU A 141 -4.47 -0.03 -11.44
N ILE A 142 -3.48 -0.92 -11.43
CA ILE A 142 -2.77 -1.37 -12.65
C ILE A 142 -3.73 -2.10 -13.58
N ALA A 143 -4.52 -3.04 -13.07
CA ALA A 143 -5.51 -3.77 -13.84
C ALA A 143 -6.54 -2.83 -14.49
N CYS A 144 -7.03 -1.85 -13.74
CA CYS A 144 -7.93 -0.84 -14.27
C CYS A 144 -7.26 -0.03 -15.41
N ALA A 145 -6.02 0.40 -15.24
CA ALA A 145 -5.29 1.13 -16.27
C ALA A 145 -5.11 0.29 -17.55
N VAL A 146 -4.75 -0.99 -17.41
CA VAL A 146 -4.62 -1.92 -18.54
C VAL A 146 -5.96 -2.10 -19.28
N ILE A 147 -7.07 -2.28 -18.56
CA ILE A 147 -8.40 -2.43 -19.15
C ILE A 147 -8.80 -1.15 -19.90
N LEU A 148 -8.59 0.03 -19.32
CA LEU A 148 -8.90 1.31 -19.97
C LEU A 148 -8.10 1.51 -21.25
N LEU A 149 -6.82 1.15 -21.26
CA LEU A 149 -5.96 1.19 -22.43
C LEU A 149 -6.43 0.18 -23.50
N TRP A 150 -6.75 -1.06 -23.09
CA TRP A 150 -7.22 -2.11 -23.97
C TRP A 150 -8.55 -1.73 -24.65
N GLN A 151 -9.49 -1.22 -23.89
CA GLN A 151 -10.81 -0.82 -24.41
C GLN A 151 -10.79 0.52 -25.14
N ARG A 152 -9.63 1.19 -25.23
CA ARG A 152 -9.48 2.53 -25.80
C ARG A 152 -10.48 3.54 -25.24
N VAL A 153 -10.83 3.39 -23.96
CA VAL A 153 -11.73 4.33 -23.28
C VAL A 153 -11.05 5.68 -23.18
N SER A 154 -11.74 6.73 -23.61
CA SER A 154 -11.26 8.10 -23.44
C SER A 154 -11.25 8.47 -21.96
N VAL A 155 -10.08 8.51 -21.37
CA VAL A 155 -9.89 9.00 -19.99
C VAL A 155 -9.67 10.51 -20.03
N ASP A 156 -10.26 11.23 -19.08
CA ASP A 156 -10.02 12.67 -18.95
C ASP A 156 -8.51 12.93 -18.78
N ARG A 157 -7.90 13.50 -19.84
CA ARG A 157 -6.46 13.77 -19.91
C ARG A 157 -5.96 14.57 -18.70
N ARG A 158 -6.79 15.52 -18.23
CA ARG A 158 -6.43 16.34 -17.09
C ARG A 158 -6.34 15.51 -15.80
N VAL A 159 -7.35 14.66 -15.54
CA VAL A 159 -7.37 13.79 -14.35
C VAL A 159 -6.18 12.83 -14.38
N THR A 160 -5.88 12.26 -15.54
CA THR A 160 -4.74 11.36 -15.71
C THR A 160 -3.41 12.07 -15.41
N LEU A 161 -3.20 13.27 -15.96
CA LEU A 161 -1.98 14.05 -15.72
C LEU A 161 -1.86 14.49 -14.26
N LEU A 162 -2.96 14.93 -13.63
CA LEU A 162 -2.95 15.29 -12.21
C LEU A 162 -2.63 14.08 -11.34
N PHE A 163 -3.29 12.95 -11.57
CA PHE A 163 -3.03 11.73 -10.81
C PHE A 163 -1.58 11.27 -10.96
N GLY A 164 -1.08 11.14 -12.18
CA GLY A 164 0.32 10.74 -12.45
C GLY A 164 1.32 11.70 -11.83
N GLY A 165 1.11 13.01 -12.00
CA GLY A 165 1.95 14.05 -11.41
C GLY A 165 1.98 13.97 -9.87
N PHE A 166 0.82 13.83 -9.23
CA PHE A 166 0.75 13.67 -7.77
C PHE A 166 1.38 12.37 -7.28
N VAL A 167 1.22 11.25 -8.00
CA VAL A 167 1.89 9.99 -7.63
C VAL A 167 3.41 10.17 -7.63
N VAL A 168 3.97 10.83 -8.65
CA VAL A 168 5.41 11.10 -8.71
C VAL A 168 5.83 12.03 -7.57
N ILE A 169 5.14 13.16 -7.37
CA ILE A 169 5.49 14.15 -6.33
C ILE A 169 5.42 13.51 -4.94
N LEU A 170 4.31 12.84 -4.61
CA LEU A 170 4.13 12.20 -3.30
C LEU A 170 5.10 11.04 -3.10
N GLY A 171 5.36 10.24 -4.15
CA GLY A 171 6.31 9.14 -4.10
C GLY A 171 7.74 9.62 -3.85
N VAL A 172 8.17 10.67 -4.56
CA VAL A 172 9.48 11.30 -4.35
C VAL A 172 9.57 11.92 -2.95
N ALA A 173 8.55 12.67 -2.53
CA ALA A 173 8.52 13.27 -1.20
C ALA A 173 8.63 12.20 -0.09
N LEU A 174 7.90 11.10 -0.20
CA LEU A 174 7.96 10.00 0.74
C LEU A 174 9.34 9.30 0.73
N GLN A 175 9.94 9.15 -0.45
CA GLN A 175 11.29 8.57 -0.57
C GLN A 175 12.33 9.48 0.10
N LEU A 176 12.29 10.79 -0.17
CA LEU A 176 13.20 11.76 0.44
C LEU A 176 13.03 11.81 1.96
N TRP A 177 11.77 11.77 2.44
CA TRP A 177 11.49 11.68 3.86
C TRP A 177 12.05 10.39 4.48
N ALA A 178 11.83 9.22 3.87
CA ALA A 178 12.40 7.97 4.36
C ALA A 178 13.94 7.99 4.36
N ASN A 179 14.55 8.55 3.33
CA ASN A 179 16.01 8.67 3.22
C ASN A 179 16.64 9.66 4.22
N SER A 180 15.83 10.49 4.89
CA SER A 180 16.33 11.35 5.97
C SER A 180 16.69 10.58 7.25
N TYR A 181 16.25 9.32 7.36
CA TYR A 181 16.60 8.44 8.48
C TYR A 181 17.86 7.64 8.16
N GLU A 182 18.78 7.60 9.12
CA GLU A 182 20.08 6.92 8.98
C GLU A 182 19.92 5.42 8.69
N ILE A 183 19.01 4.75 9.39
CA ILE A 183 18.67 3.33 9.17
C ILE A 183 18.27 3.02 7.71
N THR A 184 17.67 3.97 6.99
CA THR A 184 17.30 3.77 5.57
C THR A 184 18.53 3.74 4.67
N LYS A 185 19.54 4.54 4.99
CA LYS A 185 20.81 4.54 4.24
C LYS A 185 21.56 3.23 4.46
N GLU A 186 21.70 2.82 5.72
CA GLU A 186 22.34 1.56 6.08
C GLU A 186 21.61 0.36 5.44
N ALA A 187 20.27 0.31 5.50
CA ALA A 187 19.48 -0.72 4.85
C ALA A 187 19.64 -0.74 3.32
N SER A 188 19.95 0.38 2.68
CA SER A 188 20.19 0.41 1.23
C SER A 188 21.45 -0.33 0.82
N GLU A 189 22.44 -0.43 1.72
CA GLU A 189 23.74 -1.08 1.49
C GLU A 189 23.72 -2.57 1.87
N THR A 190 22.93 -2.96 2.87
CA THR A 190 22.94 -4.29 3.47
C THR A 190 21.74 -5.16 3.11
N ALA A 191 20.61 -4.56 2.71
CA ALA A 191 19.37 -5.26 2.45
C ALA A 191 19.45 -6.30 1.33
N ASN A 192 18.60 -7.30 1.44
CA ASN A 192 18.42 -8.29 0.38
C ASN A 192 17.95 -7.60 -0.91
N PRO A 193 18.61 -7.82 -2.06
CA PRO A 193 18.19 -7.25 -3.32
C PRO A 193 16.85 -7.83 -3.79
N VAL A 194 16.10 -7.07 -4.58
CA VAL A 194 14.80 -7.51 -5.09
C VAL A 194 14.90 -8.82 -5.88
N ILE A 195 16.03 -9.03 -6.56
CA ILE A 195 16.26 -10.26 -7.35
C ILE A 195 16.25 -11.52 -6.48
N SER A 196 16.66 -11.44 -5.20
CA SER A 196 16.64 -12.59 -4.30
C SER A 196 15.21 -13.11 -4.03
N TRP A 197 14.23 -12.21 -4.04
CA TRP A 197 12.82 -12.59 -3.90
C TRP A 197 12.28 -13.26 -5.17
N VAL A 198 12.75 -12.83 -6.34
CA VAL A 198 12.42 -13.49 -7.62
C VAL A 198 13.06 -14.87 -7.66
N ALA A 199 14.34 -14.98 -7.29
CA ALA A 199 15.04 -16.26 -7.22
C ALA A 199 14.35 -17.24 -6.26
N LEU A 200 13.94 -16.76 -5.08
CA LEU A 200 13.18 -17.58 -4.13
C LEU A 200 11.85 -18.06 -4.72
N GLY A 201 11.11 -17.18 -5.41
CA GLY A 201 9.83 -17.54 -6.06
C GLY A 201 9.98 -18.53 -7.23
N MET A 202 11.19 -18.69 -7.78
CA MET A 202 11.50 -19.68 -8.81
C MET A 202 11.94 -21.06 -8.25
N LYS A 203 12.15 -21.16 -6.95
CA LYS A 203 12.39 -22.45 -6.27
C LYS A 203 11.07 -23.24 -6.20
N GLU A 204 11.18 -24.56 -6.02
CA GLU A 204 10.07 -25.53 -6.16
C GLU A 204 8.70 -25.08 -5.64
N ASP A 205 8.63 -24.53 -4.44
CA ASP A 205 7.39 -24.06 -3.82
C ASP A 205 7.36 -22.55 -3.53
N GLY A 206 8.46 -21.84 -3.82
CA GLY A 206 8.61 -20.42 -3.52
C GLY A 206 8.55 -20.08 -2.03
N SER A 207 8.54 -21.09 -1.16
CA SER A 207 8.38 -20.92 0.28
C SER A 207 9.70 -20.52 0.94
N TRP A 208 9.64 -19.50 1.80
CA TRP A 208 10.77 -19.10 2.62
C TRP A 208 11.23 -20.20 3.57
N THR A 209 10.30 -20.93 4.16
CA THR A 209 10.57 -21.97 5.15
C THR A 209 11.19 -23.22 4.57
N ASN A 210 10.88 -23.58 3.34
CA ASN A 210 11.38 -24.77 2.69
C ASN A 210 12.69 -24.55 1.92
N ASN A 211 13.10 -23.28 1.76
CA ASN A 211 14.33 -22.89 1.09
C ASN A 211 15.36 -22.31 2.09
N THR A 212 15.48 -22.95 3.25
CA THR A 212 16.35 -22.49 4.36
C THR A 212 17.80 -22.34 3.96
N GLU A 213 18.33 -23.23 3.13
CA GLU A 213 19.70 -23.18 2.64
C GLU A 213 19.96 -21.89 1.83
N PHE A 214 19.10 -21.59 0.87
CA PHE A 214 19.18 -20.34 0.10
C PHE A 214 19.10 -19.12 1.00
N VAL A 215 18.18 -19.15 1.97
CA VAL A 215 17.99 -18.06 2.94
C VAL A 215 19.23 -17.90 3.82
N HIS A 216 19.81 -18.99 4.33
CA HIS A 216 21.04 -18.94 5.13
C HIS A 216 22.21 -18.36 4.34
N HIS A 217 22.42 -18.77 3.10
CA HIS A 217 23.47 -18.20 2.26
C HIS A 217 23.30 -16.69 2.04
N MET A 218 22.06 -16.18 1.95
CA MET A 218 21.82 -14.73 1.86
C MET A 218 22.26 -13.97 3.12
N TYR A 219 22.34 -14.62 4.28
CA TYR A 219 22.84 -14.00 5.52
C TYR A 219 24.37 -14.05 5.65
N GLU A 220 25.07 -14.88 4.88
CA GLU A 220 26.53 -14.96 4.90
C GLU A 220 27.18 -13.74 4.22
N PHE A 221 26.45 -13.06 3.34
CA PHE A 221 26.94 -11.88 2.64
C PHE A 221 26.64 -10.59 3.41
N SER A 222 27.64 -9.76 3.59
CA SER A 222 27.53 -8.51 4.35
C SER A 222 26.98 -7.35 3.55
N THR A 223 27.18 -7.37 2.22
CA THR A 223 26.77 -6.27 1.33
C THR A 223 25.72 -6.71 0.31
N ARG A 224 24.89 -5.73 -0.11
CA ARG A 224 23.90 -5.96 -1.14
C ARG A 224 24.52 -6.36 -2.49
N GLN A 225 25.72 -5.87 -2.79
CA GLN A 225 26.42 -6.22 -4.04
C GLN A 225 26.84 -7.69 -4.06
N GLU A 226 27.37 -8.21 -2.95
CA GLU A 226 27.69 -9.63 -2.81
C GLU A 226 26.43 -10.50 -2.99
N LYS A 227 25.33 -10.12 -2.35
CA LYS A 227 24.03 -10.82 -2.48
C LYS A 227 23.46 -10.81 -3.90
N GLN A 228 23.82 -9.84 -4.73
CA GLN A 228 23.37 -9.77 -6.13
C GLN A 228 24.17 -10.69 -7.06
N GLN A 229 25.39 -11.04 -6.68
CA GLN A 229 26.26 -11.90 -7.48
C GLN A 229 26.01 -13.41 -7.22
N TYR A 230 25.41 -13.73 -6.09
CA TYR A 230 25.00 -15.08 -5.73
C TYR A 230 23.66 -15.44 -6.39
#